data_d96fe28eeed3f412b50fe67ba32d38c2
#
_entry.id   d96fe28eeed3f412b50fe67ba32d38c2
#
_cell.length_a   1.000
_cell.length_b   1.000
_cell.length_c   1.000
_cell.angle_alpha   90.00
_cell.angle_beta   90.00
_cell.angle_gamma   90.00
#
_symmetry.space_group_name_H-M   'P 1'
#
loop_
_entity.id
_entity.type
_entity.pdbx_description
1 polymer ?
#
loop_
_entity_poly.entity_id
_entity_poly.type
_entity_poly.pdbx_seq_one_letter_code
_entity_poly.pdbx_strand_id
1 'polypeptide(L)'
;MSEVITTPDLRYIVVRGRLWRRANPGLSAEHRASLVSRLMDGRRAVKAAKVAEHEGRPEAGAAMKAARAEVDAAKTELGERGPVWWDDGAPDLNRHMVRNTPYASWFAALNGGEPGPK
;
A
#
# COMPACT_ATOMS: atom_id res chain seq x y z
N MET A 1 9.45 11.08 16.42
CA MET A 1 8.47 10.60 15.44
C MET A 1 9.07 10.66 14.04
N SER A 2 9.03 9.58 13.35
CA SER A 2 9.61 9.57 12.03
C SER A 2 8.55 9.98 11.00
N GLU A 3 9.03 10.70 10.00
CA GLU A 3 8.19 11.09 8.88
C GLU A 3 8.11 9.97 7.88
N VAL A 4 7.01 9.97 7.12
CA VAL A 4 6.88 9.03 6.02
C VAL A 4 7.85 9.44 4.92
N ILE A 5 8.68 8.50 4.50
CA ILE A 5 9.62 8.75 3.42
C ILE A 5 8.91 8.48 2.10
N THR A 6 8.87 9.51 1.24
CA THR A 6 8.19 9.42 -0.05
C THR A 6 9.22 9.63 -1.17
N THR A 7 9.11 8.84 -2.25
CA THR A 7 10.02 9.00 -3.38
C THR A 7 9.81 10.37 -4.04
N PRO A 8 10.86 10.91 -4.71
CA PRO A 8 10.76 12.27 -5.30
C PRO A 8 9.63 12.42 -6.31
N ASP A 9 9.27 11.35 -7.02
CA ASP A 9 8.19 11.36 -7.99
C ASP A 9 6.82 11.13 -7.36
N LEU A 10 6.77 10.98 -6.04
CA LEU A 10 5.54 10.82 -5.26
C LEU A 10 4.78 9.54 -5.56
N ARG A 11 5.44 8.54 -6.12
CA ARG A 11 4.77 7.28 -6.49
C ARG A 11 4.75 6.25 -5.37
N TYR A 12 5.76 6.29 -4.50
CA TYR A 12 5.92 5.28 -3.46
C TYR A 12 6.26 5.90 -2.12
N ILE A 13 5.89 5.19 -1.05
CA ILE A 13 6.47 5.45 0.26
C ILE A 13 7.44 4.31 0.55
N VAL A 14 8.40 4.57 1.43
CA VAL A 14 9.38 3.58 1.83
C VAL A 14 9.13 3.19 3.28
N VAL A 15 8.92 1.91 3.51
CA VAL A 15 8.76 1.37 4.85
C VAL A 15 9.75 0.21 5.00
N ARG A 16 10.67 0.35 5.92
CA ARG A 16 11.70 -0.67 6.17
C ARG A 16 12.46 -1.07 4.92
N GLY A 17 12.79 -0.07 4.08
CA GLY A 17 13.56 -0.29 2.87
C GLY A 17 12.78 -0.86 1.69
N ARG A 18 11.47 -0.97 1.81
CA ARG A 18 10.64 -1.52 0.75
C ARG A 18 9.67 -0.46 0.24
N LEU A 19 9.47 -0.46 -1.08
CA LEU A 19 8.56 0.48 -1.72
C LEU A 19 7.11 0.00 -1.62
N TRP A 20 6.21 0.95 -1.32
CA TRP A 20 4.78 0.69 -1.33
C TRP A 20 4.11 1.79 -2.14
N ARG A 21 3.31 1.40 -3.12
CA ARG A 21 2.70 2.37 -4.04
C ARG A 21 1.68 3.24 -3.33
N ARG A 22 1.75 4.53 -3.60
CA ARG A 22 0.84 5.52 -3.03
C ARG A 22 -0.47 5.57 -3.82
N ALA A 23 -1.49 6.13 -3.18
CA ALA A 23 -2.76 6.35 -3.85
C ALA A 23 -2.59 7.35 -4.98
N ASN A 24 -3.46 7.25 -5.98
CA ASN A 24 -3.47 8.14 -7.14
C ASN A 24 -3.72 9.59 -6.70
N PRO A 25 -2.78 10.52 -6.94
CA PRO A 25 -2.97 11.92 -6.53
C PRO A 25 -4.05 12.64 -7.34
N GLY A 26 -4.50 12.04 -8.46
CA GLY A 26 -5.56 12.62 -9.26
C GLY A 26 -6.97 12.41 -8.73
N LEU A 27 -7.12 11.62 -7.67
CA LEU A 27 -8.43 11.42 -7.05
C LEU A 27 -8.86 12.70 -6.34
N SER A 28 -10.14 13.04 -6.43
CA SER A 28 -10.67 14.16 -5.64
C SER A 28 -10.56 13.82 -4.15
N ALA A 29 -10.50 14.85 -3.33
CA ALA A 29 -10.43 14.65 -1.87
C ALA A 29 -11.63 13.85 -1.37
N GLU A 30 -12.81 14.13 -1.93
CA GLU A 30 -14.03 13.43 -1.53
C GLU A 30 -14.00 11.96 -1.93
N HIS A 31 -13.59 11.70 -3.17
CA HIS A 31 -13.51 10.32 -3.66
C HIS A 31 -12.49 9.54 -2.86
N ARG A 32 -11.34 10.16 -2.61
CA ARG A 32 -10.29 9.52 -1.81
C ARG A 32 -10.78 9.19 -0.41
N ALA A 33 -11.47 10.13 0.23
CA ALA A 33 -11.99 9.92 1.58
C ALA A 33 -13.00 8.76 1.60
N SER A 34 -13.85 8.68 0.58
CA SER A 34 -14.81 7.59 0.46
C SER A 34 -14.10 6.24 0.36
N LEU A 35 -13.06 6.17 -0.48
CA LEU A 35 -12.32 4.93 -0.66
C LEU A 35 -11.54 4.54 0.60
N VAL A 36 -10.98 5.52 1.30
CA VAL A 36 -10.28 5.25 2.57
C VAL A 36 -11.26 4.71 3.60
N SER A 37 -12.47 5.27 3.65
CA SER A 37 -13.50 4.78 4.56
C SER A 37 -13.85 3.33 4.25
N ARG A 38 -14.02 3.00 2.98
CA ARG A 38 -14.28 1.61 2.55
C ARG A 38 -13.14 0.68 2.95
N LEU A 39 -11.90 1.16 2.79
CA LEU A 39 -10.72 0.38 3.16
C LEU A 39 -10.72 0.09 4.66
N MET A 40 -11.04 1.10 5.48
CA MET A 40 -11.09 0.90 6.92
C MET A 40 -12.19 -0.09 7.31
N ASP A 41 -13.35 -0.01 6.65
CA ASP A 41 -14.42 -0.98 6.87
C ASP A 41 -13.96 -2.38 6.53
N GLY A 42 -13.28 -2.54 5.40
CA GLY A 42 -12.75 -3.83 4.98
C GLY A 42 -11.74 -4.39 5.98
N ARG A 43 -10.88 -3.55 6.50
CA ARG A 43 -9.90 -3.97 7.52
C ARG A 43 -10.58 -4.42 8.81
N ARG A 44 -11.63 -3.72 9.23
CA ARG A 44 -12.41 -4.15 10.39
C ARG A 44 -13.07 -5.50 10.13
N ALA A 45 -13.57 -5.69 8.92
CA ALA A 45 -14.19 -6.97 8.55
C ALA A 45 -13.17 -8.10 8.55
N VAL A 46 -11.93 -7.84 8.11
CA VAL A 46 -10.86 -8.85 8.18
C VAL A 46 -10.59 -9.22 9.64
N LYS A 47 -10.51 -8.22 10.52
CA LYS A 47 -10.27 -8.48 11.93
C LYS A 47 -11.40 -9.32 12.53
N ALA A 48 -12.64 -8.98 12.22
CA ALA A 48 -13.79 -9.73 12.70
C ALA A 48 -13.78 -11.18 12.19
N ALA A 49 -13.38 -11.36 10.92
CA ALA A 49 -13.31 -12.70 10.34
C ALA A 49 -12.22 -13.54 11.00
N LYS A 50 -11.09 -12.91 11.39
CA LYS A 50 -10.04 -13.61 12.12
C LYS A 50 -10.52 -14.10 13.47
N VAL A 51 -11.32 -13.28 14.16
CA VAL A 51 -11.92 -13.68 15.43
C VAL A 51 -12.85 -14.87 15.21
N ALA A 52 -13.70 -14.80 14.18
CA ALA A 52 -14.61 -15.89 13.86
C ALA A 52 -13.87 -17.18 13.54
N GLU A 53 -12.77 -17.07 12.82
CA GLU A 53 -11.89 -18.19 12.50
C GLU A 53 -11.35 -18.85 13.76
N HIS A 54 -10.85 -18.02 14.66
CA HIS A 54 -10.29 -18.48 15.91
C HIS A 54 -11.35 -19.19 16.78
N GLU A 55 -12.60 -18.73 16.68
CA GLU A 55 -13.72 -19.32 17.42
C GLU A 55 -14.31 -20.53 16.71
N GLY A 56 -13.78 -20.90 15.57
CA GLY A 56 -14.26 -22.07 14.83
C GLY A 56 -15.63 -21.91 14.19
N ARG A 57 -16.03 -20.66 13.91
CA ARG A 57 -17.35 -20.42 13.30
C ARG A 57 -17.38 -20.87 11.85
N PRO A 58 -18.45 -21.54 11.42
CA PRO A 58 -18.49 -22.08 10.06
C PRO A 58 -18.48 -21.00 8.96
N GLU A 59 -18.98 -19.80 9.25
CA GLU A 59 -19.01 -18.72 8.27
C GLU A 59 -17.68 -17.98 8.12
N ALA A 60 -16.68 -18.30 8.96
CA ALA A 60 -15.43 -17.52 9.01
C ALA A 60 -14.69 -17.48 7.68
N GLY A 61 -14.63 -18.59 6.96
CA GLY A 61 -13.92 -18.65 5.69
C GLY A 61 -14.53 -17.72 4.63
N ALA A 62 -15.85 -17.77 4.50
CA ALA A 62 -16.55 -16.90 3.55
C ALA A 62 -16.43 -15.43 3.98
N ALA A 63 -16.52 -15.16 5.28
CA ALA A 63 -16.38 -13.80 5.79
C ALA A 63 -14.98 -13.24 5.50
N MET A 64 -13.95 -14.05 5.68
CA MET A 64 -12.57 -13.62 5.39
C MET A 64 -12.38 -13.32 3.91
N LYS A 65 -12.90 -14.19 3.04
CA LYS A 65 -12.79 -14.00 1.60
C LYS A 65 -13.47 -12.70 1.17
N ALA A 66 -14.68 -12.46 1.69
CA ALA A 66 -15.42 -11.24 1.36
C ALA A 66 -14.70 -10.00 1.88
N ALA A 67 -14.17 -10.06 3.10
CA ALA A 67 -13.46 -8.93 3.70
C ALA A 67 -12.20 -8.58 2.90
N ARG A 68 -11.44 -9.59 2.51
CA ARG A 68 -10.22 -9.35 1.73
C ARG A 68 -10.52 -8.82 0.34
N ALA A 69 -11.64 -9.25 -0.26
CA ALA A 69 -12.07 -8.72 -1.54
C ALA A 69 -12.41 -7.23 -1.44
N GLU A 70 -13.04 -6.81 -0.34
CA GLU A 70 -13.34 -5.38 -0.12
C GLU A 70 -12.07 -4.56 0.04
N VAL A 71 -11.11 -5.06 0.81
CA VAL A 71 -9.83 -4.37 0.96
C VAL A 71 -9.14 -4.24 -0.38
N ASP A 72 -9.11 -5.31 -1.16
CA ASP A 72 -8.45 -5.32 -2.46
C ASP A 72 -9.13 -4.35 -3.42
N ALA A 73 -10.46 -4.35 -3.45
CA ALA A 73 -11.20 -3.46 -4.33
C ALA A 73 -10.94 -1.99 -3.97
N ALA A 74 -10.96 -1.65 -2.68
CA ALA A 74 -10.70 -0.28 -2.26
C ALA A 74 -9.28 0.15 -2.61
N LYS A 75 -8.30 -0.71 -2.39
CA LYS A 75 -6.91 -0.39 -2.72
C LYS A 75 -6.71 -0.24 -4.22
N THR A 76 -7.38 -1.06 -5.02
CA THR A 76 -7.28 -0.97 -6.47
C THR A 76 -7.86 0.36 -6.96
N GLU A 77 -9.01 0.76 -6.43
CA GLU A 77 -9.61 2.04 -6.82
C GLU A 77 -8.79 3.23 -6.32
N LEU A 78 -8.11 3.09 -5.19
CA LEU A 78 -7.19 4.13 -4.70
C LEU A 78 -5.95 4.25 -5.58
N GLY A 79 -5.62 3.22 -6.35
CA GLY A 79 -4.40 3.20 -7.16
C GLY A 79 -3.21 2.55 -6.47
N GLU A 80 -3.42 1.98 -5.29
CA GLU A 80 -2.34 1.32 -4.54
C GLU A 80 -2.10 -0.11 -4.99
N ARG A 81 -3.02 -0.68 -5.76
CA ARG A 81 -2.93 -2.03 -6.34
C ARG A 81 -3.47 -2.02 -7.75
N GLY A 82 -3.23 -3.11 -8.47
CA GLY A 82 -3.71 -3.26 -9.82
C GLY A 82 -2.94 -2.37 -10.78
N PRO A 83 -3.55 -1.92 -11.88
CA PRO A 83 -2.85 -1.10 -12.85
C PRO A 83 -2.30 0.16 -12.20
N VAL A 84 -1.10 0.57 -12.64
CA VAL A 84 -0.50 1.80 -12.12
C VAL A 84 -1.32 3.01 -12.57
N TRP A 85 -1.32 4.06 -11.74
CA TRP A 85 -2.09 5.27 -12.03
C TRP A 85 -1.32 6.27 -12.91
N TRP A 86 -0.05 6.04 -13.16
CA TRP A 86 0.74 6.91 -14.05
C TRP A 86 0.74 6.32 -15.45
N ASP A 87 1.05 7.17 -16.44
CA ASP A 87 0.95 6.79 -17.83
C ASP A 87 2.23 7.06 -18.64
N ASP A 88 3.36 7.20 -17.95
CA ASP A 88 4.65 7.49 -18.62
C ASP A 88 5.43 6.21 -18.95
N GLY A 89 4.84 5.05 -18.76
CA GLY A 89 5.48 3.79 -19.08
C GLY A 89 6.40 3.24 -18.01
N ALA A 90 6.56 3.95 -16.89
CA ALA A 90 7.42 3.45 -15.82
C ALA A 90 6.84 2.19 -15.20
N PRO A 91 7.70 1.20 -14.92
CA PRO A 91 7.20 -0.06 -14.36
C PRO A 91 6.69 0.09 -12.93
N ASP A 92 5.91 -0.89 -12.50
CA ASP A 92 5.40 -0.96 -11.14
C ASP A 92 6.46 -1.61 -10.26
N LEU A 93 7.00 -0.85 -9.33
CA LEU A 93 8.03 -1.33 -8.41
C LEU A 93 7.46 -1.57 -7.01
N ASN A 94 6.14 -1.66 -6.91
CA ASN A 94 5.48 -1.92 -5.63
C ASN A 94 6.04 -3.20 -4.99
N ARG A 95 6.39 -3.09 -3.71
CA ARG A 95 6.94 -4.18 -2.90
C ARG A 95 8.39 -4.53 -3.18
N HIS A 96 9.05 -3.86 -4.14
CA HIS A 96 10.47 -4.08 -4.37
C HIS A 96 11.29 -3.42 -3.27
N MET A 97 12.44 -4.00 -2.96
CA MET A 97 13.37 -3.34 -2.06
C MET A 97 13.97 -2.14 -2.76
N VAL A 98 14.01 -1.00 -2.07
CA VAL A 98 14.53 0.25 -2.64
C VAL A 98 15.91 0.06 -3.25
N ARG A 99 16.78 -0.70 -2.57
CA ARG A 99 18.16 -0.90 -3.02
C ARG A 99 18.27 -1.61 -4.37
N ASN A 100 17.20 -2.26 -4.80
CA ASN A 100 17.15 -2.98 -6.06
C ASN A 100 16.41 -2.20 -7.14
N THR A 101 16.23 -0.89 -6.95
CA THR A 101 15.45 -0.05 -7.86
C THR A 101 16.24 1.21 -8.21
N PRO A 102 15.77 1.97 -9.21
CA PRO A 102 16.42 3.26 -9.53
C PRO A 102 16.41 4.28 -8.39
N TYR A 103 15.62 4.05 -7.35
CA TYR A 103 15.60 4.94 -6.19
C TYR A 103 16.74 4.68 -5.20
N ALA A 104 17.58 3.69 -5.45
CA ALA A 104 18.61 3.27 -4.49
C ALA A 104 19.53 4.42 -4.07
N SER A 105 20.03 5.17 -5.03
CA SER A 105 20.96 6.28 -4.75
C SER A 105 20.29 7.39 -3.95
N TRP A 106 19.07 7.72 -4.33
CA TRP A 106 18.29 8.72 -3.59
C TRP A 106 18.08 8.29 -2.15
N PHE A 107 17.71 7.04 -1.95
CA PHE A 107 17.45 6.53 -0.61
C PHE A 107 18.71 6.50 0.24
N ALA A 108 19.82 6.07 -0.36
CA ALA A 108 21.10 6.05 0.33
C ALA A 108 21.51 7.45 0.79
N ALA A 109 21.26 8.46 -0.05
CA ALA A 109 21.58 9.84 0.29
C ALA A 109 20.81 10.34 1.51
N LEU A 110 19.60 9.85 1.72
CA LEU A 110 18.81 10.22 2.89
C LEU A 110 19.43 9.72 4.19
N ASN A 111 20.29 8.70 4.10
CA ASN A 111 20.95 8.11 5.26
C ASN A 111 22.35 8.69 5.45
N GLY A 112 22.52 9.98 5.16
CA GLY A 112 23.81 10.65 5.38
C GLY A 112 24.77 10.58 4.23
N GLY A 113 24.28 10.26 3.03
CA GLY A 113 25.11 10.20 1.84
C GLY A 113 25.90 8.93 1.70
N GLU A 114 25.70 7.97 2.58
CA GLU A 114 26.37 6.69 2.50
C GLU A 114 25.46 5.63 1.94
N PRO A 115 26.01 4.63 1.25
CA PRO A 115 25.19 3.48 0.90
C PRO A 115 24.60 2.90 2.17
N GLY A 116 23.36 2.46 2.09
CA GLY A 116 22.71 1.90 3.25
C GLY A 116 23.51 0.75 3.86
N PRO A 117 23.13 0.31 5.05
CA PRO A 117 23.81 -0.84 5.66
C PRO A 117 23.76 -2.03 4.72
N LYS A 118 24.84 -2.73 4.68
CA LYS A 118 24.96 -3.88 3.79
C LYS A 118 24.30 -5.10 4.36
#